data_79a2157b8f49e97ae2458221e3c195ff
#
_entry.id   79a2157b8f49e97ae2458221e3c195ff
#
_cell.length_a   1.000
_cell.length_b   1.000
_cell.length_c   1.000
_cell.angle_alpha   90.00
_cell.angle_beta   90.00
_cell.angle_gamma   90.00
#
_symmetry.space_group_name_H-M   'P 1'
#
loop_
_entity.id
_entity.type
_entity.pdbx_description
1 polymer ?
#
loop_
_entity_poly.entity_id
_entity_poly.type
_entity_poly.pdbx_seq_one_letter_code
_entity_poly.pdbx_strand_id
1 'polypeptide(L)'
;IAPPFGSVAIPTTSAAGAVGLDAALLSGPAINMLIIPAIIVPFIIVWMTGKACGSKKPFEGMIPFTIVAALSYIIPAAIVGNFVGAEFVDLIGCVICLIVLVIFAKKMPPTTDPAYMIEASEEEASDVKFGMGAAVLPYILMLVFLLGTSKLVPPINAFLGKFSTAFSVYAGEGAATIKLAWIGNAGTLILLAGIIGGFAQHMSIGEMISTLGQTLKNMWKAMVTVIAIIALAKVMGY
;
A
#
# COMPACT_ATOMS: atom_id res chain seq x y z
N ILE A 1 -5.87 -4.67 5.51
CA ILE A 1 -7.34 -4.68 5.34
C ILE A 1 -7.72 -5.03 3.90
N ALA A 2 -6.91 -4.69 2.92
CA ALA A 2 -7.21 -4.95 1.51
C ALA A 2 -6.12 -5.79 0.81
N PRO A 3 -5.88 -7.03 1.24
CA PRO A 3 -4.85 -7.89 0.66
C PRO A 3 -4.99 -8.11 -0.86
N PRO A 4 -6.22 -8.15 -1.46
CA PRO A 4 -6.38 -8.33 -2.90
C PRO A 4 -5.90 -7.14 -3.73
N PHE A 5 -5.86 -5.94 -3.16
CA PHE A 5 -5.52 -4.74 -3.90
C PHE A 5 -4.08 -4.33 -3.65
N GLY A 6 -3.65 -4.11 -2.40
CA GLY A 6 -2.33 -3.60 -2.09
C GLY A 6 -2.03 -2.31 -2.84
N SER A 7 -0.77 -1.93 -2.96
CA SER A 7 -0.39 -0.67 -3.63
C SER A 7 -0.68 -0.65 -5.14
N VAL A 8 -0.77 -1.80 -5.79
CA VAL A 8 -0.93 -1.93 -7.27
C VAL A 8 -1.78 -3.15 -7.66
N ALA A 9 -2.60 -3.65 -6.77
CA ALA A 9 -3.53 -4.76 -6.98
C ALA A 9 -2.88 -6.03 -7.60
N ILE A 10 -1.63 -6.33 -7.25
CA ILE A 10 -0.92 -7.50 -7.79
C ILE A 10 -1.71 -8.81 -7.64
N PRO A 11 -2.33 -9.13 -6.48
CA PRO A 11 -3.11 -10.35 -6.35
C PRO A 11 -4.30 -10.39 -7.32
N THR A 12 -5.05 -9.29 -7.42
CA THR A 12 -6.22 -9.21 -8.32
C THR A 12 -5.81 -9.27 -9.79
N THR A 13 -4.75 -8.55 -10.18
CA THR A 13 -4.26 -8.56 -11.57
C THR A 13 -3.65 -9.91 -11.94
N SER A 14 -2.96 -10.57 -11.02
CA SER A 14 -2.41 -11.92 -11.22
C SER A 14 -3.51 -12.97 -11.34
N ALA A 15 -4.54 -12.91 -10.49
CA ALA A 15 -5.69 -13.81 -10.58
C ALA A 15 -6.46 -13.62 -11.89
N ALA A 16 -6.69 -12.36 -12.29
CA ALA A 16 -7.33 -12.04 -13.56
C ALA A 16 -6.55 -12.60 -14.75
N GLY A 17 -5.22 -12.40 -14.74
CA GLY A 17 -4.34 -12.93 -15.77
C GLY A 17 -4.32 -14.46 -15.85
N ALA A 18 -4.45 -15.16 -14.71
CA ALA A 18 -4.49 -16.62 -14.67
C ALA A 18 -5.77 -17.20 -15.31
N VAL A 19 -6.89 -16.49 -15.21
CA VAL A 19 -8.19 -16.93 -15.77
C VAL A 19 -8.54 -16.22 -17.10
N GLY A 20 -7.65 -15.39 -17.63
CA GLY A 20 -7.87 -14.68 -18.89
C GLY A 20 -8.95 -13.58 -18.84
N LEU A 21 -9.25 -13.06 -17.64
CA LEU A 21 -10.21 -11.98 -17.44
C LEU A 21 -9.54 -10.63 -17.27
N ASP A 22 -10.30 -9.53 -17.45
CA ASP A 22 -9.82 -8.20 -17.10
C ASP A 22 -9.85 -8.03 -15.56
N ALA A 23 -8.79 -7.46 -15.00
CA ALA A 23 -8.70 -7.18 -13.57
C ALA A 23 -9.84 -6.28 -13.06
N ALA A 24 -10.37 -5.40 -13.92
CA ALA A 24 -11.51 -4.55 -13.60
C ALA A 24 -12.77 -5.35 -13.26
N LEU A 25 -12.98 -6.49 -13.93
CA LEU A 25 -14.13 -7.37 -13.66
C LEU A 25 -14.04 -8.06 -12.29
N LEU A 26 -12.84 -8.33 -11.81
CA LEU A 26 -12.64 -8.96 -10.49
C LEU A 26 -12.61 -7.93 -9.36
N SER A 27 -12.33 -6.68 -9.67
CA SER A 27 -12.19 -5.61 -8.69
C SER A 27 -13.47 -5.37 -7.89
N GLY A 28 -14.61 -5.20 -8.56
CA GLY A 28 -15.91 -4.97 -7.92
C GLY A 28 -16.32 -6.08 -6.96
N PRO A 29 -16.41 -7.34 -7.40
CA PRO A 29 -16.70 -8.47 -6.50
C PRO A 29 -15.71 -8.57 -5.33
N ALA A 30 -14.41 -8.39 -5.58
CA ALA A 30 -13.40 -8.48 -4.53
C ALA A 30 -13.58 -7.41 -3.45
N ILE A 31 -13.81 -6.15 -3.82
CA ILE A 31 -14.02 -5.08 -2.82
C ILE A 31 -15.35 -5.28 -2.07
N ASN A 32 -16.39 -5.72 -2.75
CA ASN A 32 -17.68 -5.95 -2.12
C ASN A 32 -17.61 -7.06 -1.05
N MET A 33 -16.81 -8.11 -1.27
CA MET A 33 -16.53 -9.14 -0.24
C MET A 33 -15.74 -8.58 0.95
N LEU A 34 -14.94 -7.54 0.74
CA LEU A 34 -14.13 -6.94 1.79
C LEU A 34 -14.86 -5.89 2.63
N ILE A 35 -16.07 -5.47 2.27
CA ILE A 35 -16.82 -4.45 3.03
C ILE A 35 -16.97 -4.87 4.49
N ILE A 36 -17.41 -6.10 4.75
CA ILE A 36 -17.64 -6.59 6.12
C ILE A 36 -16.32 -6.66 6.92
N PRO A 37 -15.26 -7.34 6.43
CA PRO A 37 -13.97 -7.33 7.13
C PRO A 37 -13.40 -5.94 7.34
N ALA A 38 -13.51 -5.03 6.36
CA ALA A 38 -12.99 -3.67 6.45
C ALA A 38 -13.66 -2.83 7.55
N ILE A 39 -14.94 -3.12 7.85
CA ILE A 39 -15.65 -2.49 8.97
C ILE A 39 -15.21 -3.10 10.29
N ILE A 40 -15.03 -4.41 10.37
CA ILE A 40 -14.74 -5.12 11.62
C ILE A 40 -13.29 -4.91 12.08
N VAL A 41 -12.33 -4.92 11.16
CA VAL A 41 -10.89 -4.86 11.50
C VAL A 41 -10.49 -3.64 12.32
N PRO A 42 -10.93 -2.40 12.04
CA PRO A 42 -10.62 -1.25 12.89
C PRO A 42 -11.07 -1.42 14.35
N PHE A 43 -12.22 -2.05 14.58
CA PHE A 43 -12.67 -2.35 15.94
C PHE A 43 -11.78 -3.38 16.64
N ILE A 44 -11.33 -4.41 15.91
CA ILE A 44 -10.39 -5.40 16.45
C ILE A 44 -9.07 -4.71 16.81
N ILE A 45 -8.56 -3.82 15.97
CA ILE A 45 -7.31 -3.09 16.22
C ILE A 45 -7.44 -2.25 17.49
N VAL A 46 -8.51 -1.46 17.63
CA VAL A 46 -8.75 -0.64 18.82
C VAL A 46 -8.84 -1.52 20.08
N TRP A 47 -9.54 -2.65 20.01
CA TRP A 47 -9.63 -3.58 21.11
C TRP A 47 -8.28 -4.19 21.50
N MET A 48 -7.50 -4.64 20.51
CA MET A 48 -6.19 -5.24 20.75
C MET A 48 -5.20 -4.20 21.31
N THR A 49 -5.18 -2.99 20.74
CA THR A 49 -4.31 -1.91 21.22
C THR A 49 -4.67 -1.52 22.65
N GLY A 50 -5.96 -1.35 22.94
CA GLY A 50 -6.41 -1.03 24.29
C GLY A 50 -6.04 -2.11 25.30
N LYS A 51 -6.15 -3.38 24.93
CA LYS A 51 -5.72 -4.50 25.79
C LYS A 51 -4.20 -4.51 25.98
N ALA A 52 -3.44 -4.25 24.93
CA ALA A 52 -1.97 -4.18 25.00
C ALA A 52 -1.49 -3.03 25.91
N CYS A 53 -2.17 -1.88 25.86
CA CYS A 53 -1.90 -0.74 26.72
C CYS A 53 -2.46 -0.88 28.16
N GLY A 54 -3.15 -1.99 28.49
CA GLY A 54 -3.71 -2.22 29.81
C GLY A 54 -4.99 -1.45 30.13
N SER A 55 -5.64 -0.85 29.15
CA SER A 55 -6.93 -0.17 29.32
C SER A 55 -8.03 -1.15 29.70
N LYS A 56 -8.84 -0.78 30.70
CA LYS A 56 -10.01 -1.57 31.12
C LYS A 56 -11.19 -1.41 30.18
N LYS A 57 -11.22 -0.31 29.39
CA LYS A 57 -12.34 0.04 28.52
C LYS A 57 -11.82 0.51 27.14
N PRO A 58 -11.35 -0.40 26.29
CA PRO A 58 -10.69 -0.07 25.02
C PRO A 58 -11.50 0.81 24.06
N PHE A 59 -12.82 0.75 24.14
CA PHE A 59 -13.71 1.46 23.23
C PHE A 59 -14.22 2.81 23.77
N GLU A 60 -13.91 3.16 25.01
CA GLU A 60 -14.42 4.40 25.61
C GLU A 60 -13.89 5.61 24.85
N GLY A 61 -14.83 6.40 24.28
CA GLY A 61 -14.50 7.56 23.43
C GLY A 61 -13.99 7.27 22.02
N MET A 62 -13.61 6.02 21.69
CA MET A 62 -13.00 5.68 20.41
C MET A 62 -14.00 5.16 19.35
N ILE A 63 -15.22 4.82 19.74
CA ILE A 63 -16.22 4.26 18.82
C ILE A 63 -16.50 5.19 17.61
N PRO A 64 -16.76 6.50 17.78
CA PRO A 64 -17.02 7.38 16.64
C PRO A 64 -15.83 7.46 15.69
N PHE A 65 -14.61 7.54 16.24
CA PHE A 65 -13.39 7.55 15.45
C PHE A 65 -13.22 6.25 14.64
N THR A 66 -13.47 5.11 15.26
CA THR A 66 -13.37 3.80 14.61
C THR A 66 -14.38 3.63 13.47
N ILE A 67 -15.62 4.10 13.67
CA ILE A 67 -16.65 4.09 12.62
C ILE A 67 -16.23 4.98 11.45
N VAL A 68 -15.78 6.21 11.73
CA VAL A 68 -15.31 7.14 10.70
C VAL A 68 -14.11 6.56 9.97
N ALA A 69 -13.18 5.93 10.67
CA ALA A 69 -12.02 5.26 10.05
C ALA A 69 -12.44 4.14 9.08
N ALA A 70 -13.39 3.29 9.49
CA ALA A 70 -13.90 2.23 8.63
C ALA A 70 -14.61 2.78 7.39
N LEU A 71 -15.53 3.71 7.57
CA LEU A 71 -16.34 4.25 6.47
C LEU A 71 -15.54 5.13 5.51
N SER A 72 -14.62 5.94 6.02
CA SER A 72 -13.79 6.82 5.19
C SER A 72 -12.84 6.07 4.26
N TYR A 73 -12.51 4.82 4.57
CA TYR A 73 -11.75 3.95 3.68
C TYR A 73 -12.67 3.17 2.73
N ILE A 74 -13.68 2.47 3.29
CA ILE A 74 -14.43 1.50 2.49
C ILE A 74 -15.34 2.14 1.44
N ILE A 75 -15.90 3.33 1.72
CA ILE A 75 -16.78 4.01 0.76
C ILE A 75 -16.02 4.41 -0.51
N PRO A 76 -14.90 5.16 -0.44
CA PRO A 76 -14.11 5.48 -1.62
C PRO A 76 -13.54 4.23 -2.30
N ALA A 77 -13.07 3.25 -1.52
CA ALA A 77 -12.54 2.01 -2.06
C ALA A 77 -13.60 1.20 -2.84
N ALA A 78 -14.83 1.14 -2.33
CA ALA A 78 -15.94 0.49 -3.03
C ALA A 78 -16.30 1.22 -4.34
N ILE A 79 -16.34 2.55 -4.34
CA ILE A 79 -16.59 3.34 -5.54
C ILE A 79 -15.49 3.08 -6.58
N VAL A 80 -14.23 3.20 -6.18
CA VAL A 80 -13.08 3.03 -7.09
C VAL A 80 -13.00 1.60 -7.62
N GLY A 81 -13.20 0.60 -6.76
CA GLY A 81 -13.14 -0.81 -7.16
C GLY A 81 -14.24 -1.24 -8.13
N ASN A 82 -15.42 -0.64 -8.03
CA ASN A 82 -16.53 -0.95 -8.94
C ASN A 82 -16.49 -0.16 -10.26
N PHE A 83 -15.94 1.09 -10.26
CA PHE A 83 -16.07 2.00 -11.42
C PHE A 83 -14.74 2.37 -12.08
N VAL A 84 -13.62 2.32 -11.37
CA VAL A 84 -12.32 2.78 -11.89
C VAL A 84 -11.39 1.61 -12.19
N GLY A 85 -11.26 0.67 -11.26
CA GLY A 85 -10.43 -0.53 -11.43
C GLY A 85 -9.60 -0.86 -10.19
N ALA A 86 -9.01 -2.05 -10.22
CA ALA A 86 -8.33 -2.64 -9.07
C ALA A 86 -7.12 -1.84 -8.58
N GLU A 87 -6.35 -1.24 -9.50
CA GLU A 87 -5.04 -0.63 -9.22
C GLU A 87 -5.13 0.59 -8.28
N PHE A 88 -6.29 1.24 -8.21
CA PHE A 88 -6.49 2.50 -7.49
C PHE A 88 -7.27 2.38 -6.19
N VAL A 89 -7.82 1.22 -5.90
CA VAL A 89 -8.70 0.99 -4.75
C VAL A 89 -8.04 1.42 -3.44
N ASP A 90 -6.87 0.86 -3.15
CA ASP A 90 -6.14 1.18 -1.93
C ASP A 90 -5.55 2.59 -1.95
N LEU A 91 -5.00 3.01 -3.09
CA LEU A 91 -4.34 4.29 -3.20
C LEU A 91 -5.30 5.44 -2.89
N ILE A 92 -6.45 5.48 -3.57
CA ILE A 92 -7.45 6.54 -3.39
C ILE A 92 -8.16 6.37 -2.05
N GLY A 93 -8.49 5.13 -1.67
CA GLY A 93 -9.13 4.82 -0.39
C GLY A 93 -8.30 5.28 0.80
N CYS A 94 -6.99 5.00 0.81
CA CYS A 94 -6.09 5.40 1.88
C CYS A 94 -5.88 6.92 1.96
N VAL A 95 -5.74 7.61 0.81
CA VAL A 95 -5.57 9.07 0.79
C VAL A 95 -6.80 9.78 1.35
N ILE A 96 -7.99 9.38 0.89
CA ILE A 96 -9.25 9.96 1.39
C ILE A 96 -9.42 9.65 2.88
N CYS A 97 -9.17 8.39 3.28
CA CYS A 97 -9.23 7.98 4.68
C CYS A 97 -8.29 8.83 5.55
N LEU A 98 -7.04 9.02 5.13
CA LEU A 98 -6.07 9.84 5.87
C LEU A 98 -6.56 11.27 6.05
N ILE A 99 -7.03 11.91 4.98
CA ILE A 99 -7.56 13.29 5.05
C ILE A 99 -8.74 13.38 6.02
N VAL A 100 -9.70 12.48 5.87
CA VAL A 100 -10.90 12.46 6.74
C VAL A 100 -10.52 12.24 8.20
N LEU A 101 -9.62 11.29 8.48
CA LEU A 101 -9.17 10.99 9.84
C LEU A 101 -8.41 12.15 10.47
N VAL A 102 -7.54 12.84 9.73
CA VAL A 102 -6.82 14.01 10.24
C VAL A 102 -7.81 15.14 10.58
N ILE A 103 -8.79 15.39 9.73
CA ILE A 103 -9.83 16.42 9.98
C ILE A 103 -10.68 16.03 11.19
N PHE A 104 -11.07 14.76 11.28
CA PHE A 104 -11.92 14.28 12.37
C PHE A 104 -11.16 14.25 13.70
N ALA A 105 -9.92 13.80 13.73
CA ALA A 105 -9.06 13.79 14.91
C ALA A 105 -8.84 15.19 15.49
N LYS A 106 -8.72 16.23 14.63
CA LYS A 106 -8.62 17.62 15.10
C LYS A 106 -9.89 18.14 15.78
N LYS A 107 -11.04 17.53 15.50
CA LYS A 107 -12.34 17.95 16.08
C LYS A 107 -12.72 17.12 17.31
N MET A 108 -12.09 15.94 17.49
CA MET A 108 -12.33 15.13 18.68
C MET A 108 -11.51 15.63 19.85
N PRO A 109 -12.08 15.63 21.08
CA PRO A 109 -11.29 15.85 22.28
C PRO A 109 -10.27 14.70 22.42
N PRO A 110 -9.04 15.00 22.90
CA PRO A 110 -8.06 13.97 23.19
C PRO A 110 -8.60 13.01 24.25
N THR A 111 -8.27 11.74 24.11
CA THR A 111 -8.59 10.76 25.16
C THR A 111 -7.80 11.10 26.42
N THR A 112 -8.47 11.02 27.57
CA THR A 112 -7.87 11.28 28.89
C THR A 112 -7.44 10.01 29.59
N ASP A 113 -7.56 8.84 28.95
CA ASP A 113 -7.13 7.57 29.54
C ASP A 113 -5.58 7.52 29.61
N PRO A 114 -4.98 7.49 30.82
CA PRO A 114 -3.52 7.45 30.98
C PRO A 114 -2.85 6.26 30.29
N ALA A 115 -3.60 5.17 30.04
CA ALA A 115 -3.09 3.98 29.36
C ALA A 115 -2.63 4.25 27.91
N TYR A 116 -3.14 5.30 27.29
CA TYR A 116 -2.78 5.70 25.91
C TYR A 116 -1.80 6.87 25.86
N MET A 117 -1.40 7.42 27.01
CA MET A 117 -0.39 8.46 27.04
C MET A 117 0.99 7.82 26.88
N ILE A 118 1.56 7.95 25.70
CA ILE A 118 2.96 7.63 25.43
C ILE A 118 3.75 8.89 25.82
N GLU A 119 4.61 8.78 26.83
CA GLU A 119 5.60 9.82 27.10
C GLU A 119 6.51 9.88 25.87
N ALA A 120 6.35 10.92 25.05
CA ALA A 120 7.27 11.18 23.97
C ALA A 120 8.63 11.46 24.59
N SER A 121 9.61 10.60 24.38
CA SER A 121 10.98 10.87 24.78
C SER A 121 11.45 12.11 24.02
N GLU A 122 11.85 13.15 24.76
CA GLU A 122 12.35 14.40 24.17
C GLU A 122 13.58 14.16 23.25
N GLU A 123 14.26 13.02 23.41
CA GLU A 123 15.38 12.59 22.57
C GLU A 123 14.96 12.25 21.13
N GLU A 124 13.75 11.68 20.90
CA GLU A 124 13.28 11.38 19.55
C GLU A 124 12.82 12.61 18.77
N ALA A 125 12.38 13.66 19.46
CA ALA A 125 11.94 14.91 18.82
C ALA A 125 13.11 15.81 18.38
N SER A 126 14.29 15.67 19.00
CA SER A 126 15.46 16.52 18.74
C SER A 126 16.28 16.13 17.51
N ASP A 127 16.09 14.92 16.97
CA ASP A 127 16.89 14.39 15.85
C ASP A 127 16.24 14.59 14.47
N VAL A 128 15.09 15.26 14.39
CA VAL A 128 14.43 15.54 13.10
C VAL A 128 15.15 16.65 12.36
N LYS A 129 16.07 16.27 11.48
CA LYS A 129 16.90 17.20 10.68
C LYS A 129 16.17 17.81 9.48
N PHE A 130 14.89 17.45 9.23
CA PHE A 130 14.15 17.89 8.04
C PHE A 130 12.68 18.23 8.37
N GLY A 131 12.11 19.16 7.60
CA GLY A 131 10.73 19.61 7.79
C GLY A 131 9.69 18.56 7.36
N MET A 132 8.46 18.70 7.87
CA MET A 132 7.30 17.82 7.55
C MET A 132 7.12 17.62 6.04
N GLY A 133 7.38 18.66 5.22
CA GLY A 133 7.28 18.55 3.75
C GLY A 133 8.27 17.54 3.15
N ALA A 134 9.51 17.53 3.63
CA ALA A 134 10.52 16.57 3.19
C ALA A 134 10.21 15.15 3.67
N ALA A 135 9.59 15.00 4.84
CA ALA A 135 9.16 13.70 5.35
C ALA A 135 8.04 13.08 4.50
N VAL A 136 7.11 13.88 4.02
CA VAL A 136 5.94 13.41 3.23
C VAL A 136 6.25 13.30 1.74
N LEU A 137 7.30 13.97 1.24
CA LEU A 137 7.65 14.01 -0.17
C LEU A 137 7.78 12.64 -0.85
N PRO A 138 8.45 11.61 -0.28
CA PRO A 138 8.55 10.30 -0.92
C PRO A 138 7.18 9.67 -1.19
N TYR A 139 6.23 9.84 -0.28
CA TYR A 139 4.87 9.30 -0.42
C TYR A 139 4.08 10.03 -1.50
N ILE A 140 4.21 11.37 -1.59
CA ILE A 140 3.61 12.16 -2.66
C ILE A 140 4.19 11.76 -4.01
N LEU A 141 5.52 11.62 -4.11
CA LEU A 141 6.19 11.18 -5.34
C LEU A 141 5.75 9.79 -5.76
N MET A 142 5.66 8.86 -4.82
CA MET A 142 5.16 7.50 -5.08
C MET A 142 3.73 7.54 -5.66
N LEU A 143 2.85 8.35 -5.06
CA LEU A 143 1.48 8.53 -5.53
C LEU A 143 1.45 9.13 -6.95
N VAL A 144 2.21 10.20 -7.19
CA VAL A 144 2.28 10.88 -8.51
C VAL A 144 2.85 9.94 -9.56
N PHE A 145 3.89 9.18 -9.25
CA PHE A 145 4.48 8.23 -10.20
C PHE A 145 3.51 7.09 -10.52
N LEU A 146 2.88 6.48 -9.52
CA LEU A 146 1.93 5.39 -9.74
C LEU A 146 0.70 5.86 -10.53
N LEU A 147 0.12 7.02 -10.19
CA LEU A 147 -1.00 7.58 -10.94
C LEU A 147 -0.59 8.01 -12.36
N GLY A 148 0.54 8.69 -12.50
CA GLY A 148 1.02 9.21 -13.78
C GLY A 148 1.41 8.12 -14.78
N THR A 149 1.87 6.97 -14.30
CA THR A 149 2.27 5.82 -15.15
C THR A 149 1.15 4.80 -15.35
N SER A 150 0.02 5.01 -14.70
CA SER A 150 -1.12 4.12 -14.79
C SER A 150 -1.85 4.21 -16.16
N LYS A 151 -2.79 3.30 -16.38
CA LYS A 151 -3.66 3.34 -17.55
C LYS A 151 -4.56 4.60 -17.64
N LEU A 152 -4.66 5.38 -16.56
CA LEU A 152 -5.39 6.66 -16.55
C LEU A 152 -4.70 7.72 -17.40
N VAL A 153 -3.38 7.60 -17.61
CA VAL A 153 -2.60 8.51 -18.48
C VAL A 153 -2.02 7.71 -19.63
N PRO A 154 -2.82 7.41 -20.68
CA PRO A 154 -2.43 6.52 -21.77
C PRO A 154 -1.12 6.90 -22.48
N PRO A 155 -0.81 8.18 -22.74
CA PRO A 155 0.43 8.53 -23.44
C PRO A 155 1.69 8.18 -22.64
N ILE A 156 1.69 8.36 -21.32
CA ILE A 156 2.82 8.01 -20.46
C ILE A 156 2.96 6.51 -20.34
N ASN A 157 1.84 5.82 -20.12
CA ASN A 157 1.81 4.36 -20.02
C ASN A 157 2.34 3.70 -21.31
N ALA A 158 1.90 4.15 -22.48
CA ALA A 158 2.36 3.65 -23.77
C ALA A 158 3.85 3.92 -24.03
N PHE A 159 4.35 5.09 -23.61
CA PHE A 159 5.78 5.42 -23.70
C PHE A 159 6.63 4.51 -22.82
N LEU A 160 6.23 4.32 -21.57
CA LEU A 160 6.96 3.45 -20.62
C LEU A 160 6.87 1.96 -21.02
N GLY A 161 5.78 1.55 -21.64
CA GLY A 161 5.62 0.20 -22.20
C GLY A 161 6.66 -0.18 -23.24
N LYS A 162 7.28 0.81 -23.92
CA LYS A 162 8.39 0.57 -24.86
C LYS A 162 9.66 0.06 -24.17
N PHE A 163 9.85 0.41 -22.90
CA PHE A 163 10.97 -0.07 -22.09
C PHE A 163 10.65 -1.39 -21.38
N SER A 164 10.12 -2.34 -22.15
CA SER A 164 9.82 -3.67 -21.65
C SER A 164 10.58 -4.72 -22.45
N THR A 165 11.13 -5.72 -21.74
CA THR A 165 11.73 -6.90 -22.35
C THR A 165 10.79 -8.09 -22.13
N ALA A 166 10.44 -8.75 -23.23
CA ALA A 166 9.65 -9.96 -23.18
C ALA A 166 10.59 -11.17 -23.35
N PHE A 167 10.52 -12.11 -22.43
CA PHE A 167 11.24 -13.37 -22.53
C PHE A 167 10.35 -14.54 -22.13
N SER A 168 10.51 -15.66 -22.82
CA SER A 168 9.86 -16.90 -22.44
C SER A 168 10.83 -17.73 -21.60
N VAL A 169 10.37 -18.13 -20.41
CA VAL A 169 11.18 -18.96 -19.51
C VAL A 169 11.10 -20.44 -19.88
N TYR A 170 10.06 -20.80 -20.62
CA TYR A 170 9.76 -22.17 -21.02
C TYR A 170 9.35 -22.21 -22.48
N ALA A 171 9.85 -23.22 -23.22
CA ALA A 171 9.57 -23.44 -24.63
C ALA A 171 8.71 -24.72 -24.78
N GLY A 172 7.40 -24.61 -24.60
CA GLY A 172 6.46 -25.72 -24.73
C GLY A 172 5.04 -25.22 -25.06
N GLU A 173 4.11 -26.13 -25.34
CA GLU A 173 2.70 -25.76 -25.52
C GLU A 173 2.20 -25.06 -24.27
N GLY A 174 1.61 -23.85 -24.42
CA GLY A 174 1.17 -23.03 -23.32
C GLY A 174 2.23 -22.11 -22.71
N ALA A 175 3.44 -22.00 -23.28
CA ALA A 175 4.49 -21.11 -22.80
C ALA A 175 4.05 -19.65 -22.74
N ALA A 176 3.90 -19.10 -21.54
CA ALA A 176 3.56 -17.71 -21.31
C ALA A 176 4.82 -16.84 -21.42
N THR A 177 4.75 -15.78 -22.22
CA THR A 177 5.80 -14.77 -22.30
C THR A 177 5.71 -13.84 -21.11
N ILE A 178 6.78 -13.74 -20.33
CA ILE A 178 6.87 -12.80 -19.21
C ILE A 178 7.37 -11.46 -19.75
N LYS A 179 6.59 -10.41 -19.61
CA LYS A 179 6.97 -9.05 -19.94
C LYS A 179 7.49 -8.36 -18.69
N LEU A 180 8.76 -8.01 -18.67
CA LEU A 180 9.37 -7.21 -17.61
C LEU A 180 9.44 -5.75 -18.06
N ALA A 181 8.59 -4.91 -17.48
CA ALA A 181 8.62 -3.46 -17.70
C ALA A 181 9.66 -2.84 -16.76
N TRP A 182 10.82 -2.47 -17.28
CA TRP A 182 11.94 -1.98 -16.46
C TRP A 182 11.61 -0.69 -15.71
N ILE A 183 10.98 0.27 -16.38
CA ILE A 183 10.69 1.60 -15.81
C ILE A 183 9.24 1.69 -15.36
N GLY A 184 8.32 1.09 -16.11
CA GLY A 184 6.88 1.13 -15.79
C GLY A 184 6.45 0.18 -14.66
N ASN A 185 7.36 -0.56 -14.04
CA ASN A 185 7.04 -1.42 -12.91
C ASN A 185 6.89 -0.59 -11.64
N ALA A 186 5.84 -0.86 -10.87
CA ALA A 186 5.58 -0.18 -9.60
C ALA A 186 6.76 -0.23 -8.63
N GLY A 187 7.49 -1.35 -8.56
CA GLY A 187 8.68 -1.48 -7.73
C GLY A 187 9.78 -0.48 -8.10
N THR A 188 10.03 -0.28 -9.39
CA THR A 188 11.01 0.70 -9.87
C THR A 188 10.58 2.13 -9.56
N LEU A 189 9.29 2.43 -9.71
CA LEU A 189 8.74 3.76 -9.41
C LEU A 189 8.80 4.09 -7.91
N ILE A 190 8.51 3.12 -7.05
CA ILE A 190 8.63 3.26 -5.60
C ILE A 190 10.10 3.46 -5.20
N LEU A 191 11.02 2.72 -5.81
CA LEU A 191 12.46 2.89 -5.57
C LEU A 191 12.93 4.30 -5.98
N LEU A 192 12.50 4.79 -7.15
CA LEU A 192 12.81 6.14 -7.62
C LEU A 192 12.25 7.20 -6.67
N ALA A 193 11.00 7.05 -6.21
CA ALA A 193 10.40 7.95 -5.24
C ALA A 193 11.19 7.96 -3.91
N GLY A 194 11.64 6.79 -3.46
CA GLY A 194 12.49 6.64 -2.27
C GLY A 194 13.85 7.32 -2.43
N ILE A 195 14.50 7.18 -3.57
CA ILE A 195 15.79 7.82 -3.86
C ILE A 195 15.63 9.36 -3.86
N ILE A 196 14.66 9.89 -4.61
CA ILE A 196 14.40 11.34 -4.66
C ILE A 196 14.03 11.87 -3.27
N GLY A 197 13.19 11.13 -2.55
CA GLY A 197 12.81 11.47 -1.18
C GLY A 197 13.99 11.46 -0.22
N GLY A 198 14.90 10.50 -0.33
CA GLY A 198 16.12 10.43 0.46
C GLY A 198 17.03 11.64 0.23
N PHE A 199 17.22 12.07 -1.01
CA PHE A 199 17.95 13.30 -1.32
C PHE A 199 17.28 14.55 -0.73
N ALA A 200 15.94 14.63 -0.81
CA ALA A 200 15.19 15.73 -0.21
C ALA A 200 15.28 15.78 1.33
N GLN A 201 15.55 14.64 1.95
CA GLN A 201 15.81 14.51 3.38
C GLN A 201 17.30 14.67 3.74
N HIS A 202 18.12 15.11 2.80
CA HIS A 202 19.57 15.28 2.95
C HIS A 202 20.35 14.00 3.31
N MET A 203 19.84 12.84 2.93
CA MET A 203 20.54 11.57 3.08
C MET A 203 21.72 11.49 2.11
N SER A 204 22.86 11.02 2.58
CA SER A 204 24.00 10.73 1.73
C SER A 204 23.75 9.42 0.92
N ILE A 205 24.40 9.30 -0.23
CA ILE A 205 24.32 8.08 -1.06
C ILE A 205 24.77 6.84 -0.26
N GLY A 206 25.77 6.99 0.60
CA GLY A 206 26.23 5.90 1.47
C GLY A 206 25.17 5.42 2.46
N GLU A 207 24.44 6.32 3.09
CA GLU A 207 23.33 6.02 3.99
C GLU A 207 22.18 5.35 3.24
N MET A 208 21.86 5.82 2.03
CA MET A 208 20.81 5.21 1.20
C MET A 208 21.15 3.78 0.80
N ILE A 209 22.39 3.51 0.38
CA ILE A 209 22.86 2.16 0.04
C ILE A 209 22.88 1.26 1.27
N SER A 210 23.33 1.77 2.41
CA SER A 210 23.34 1.04 3.68
C SER A 210 21.93 0.64 4.11
N THR A 211 20.99 1.60 4.05
CA THR A 211 19.57 1.37 4.36
C THR A 211 18.94 0.34 3.42
N LEU A 212 19.23 0.43 2.12
CA LEU A 212 18.76 -0.57 1.15
C LEU A 212 19.32 -1.96 1.46
N GLY A 213 20.63 -2.07 1.76
CA GLY A 213 21.26 -3.32 2.13
C GLY A 213 20.67 -3.93 3.40
N GLN A 214 20.41 -3.10 4.41
CA GLN A 214 19.79 -3.54 5.67
C GLN A 214 18.34 -3.98 5.45
N THR A 215 17.59 -3.26 4.63
CA THR A 215 16.22 -3.64 4.25
C THR A 215 16.19 -4.98 3.54
N LEU A 216 17.06 -5.20 2.54
CA LEU A 216 17.17 -6.48 1.84
C LEU A 216 17.51 -7.63 2.80
N LYS A 217 18.44 -7.40 3.73
CA LYS A 217 18.82 -8.38 4.75
C LYS A 217 17.63 -8.70 5.69
N ASN A 218 16.86 -7.71 6.09
CA ASN A 218 15.72 -7.91 7.00
C ASN A 218 14.55 -8.59 6.28
N MET A 219 14.34 -8.29 4.99
CA MET A 219 13.24 -8.83 4.18
C MET A 219 13.56 -10.14 3.47
N TRP A 220 14.78 -10.67 3.59
CA TRP A 220 15.22 -11.88 2.88
C TRP A 220 14.25 -13.06 3.02
N LYS A 221 13.82 -13.34 4.26
CA LYS A 221 12.89 -14.46 4.53
C LYS A 221 11.52 -14.24 3.84
N ALA A 222 11.01 -13.01 3.87
CA ALA A 222 9.76 -12.67 3.20
C ALA A 222 9.89 -12.78 1.67
N MET A 223 11.01 -12.33 1.10
CA MET A 223 11.28 -12.45 -0.33
C MET A 223 11.29 -13.92 -0.79
N VAL A 224 11.99 -14.80 -0.07
CA VAL A 224 12.01 -16.24 -0.38
C VAL A 224 10.61 -16.85 -0.30
N THR A 225 9.83 -16.48 0.74
CA THR A 225 8.47 -16.98 0.90
C THR A 225 7.57 -16.54 -0.27
N VAL A 226 7.63 -15.27 -0.65
CA VAL A 226 6.82 -14.75 -1.77
C VAL A 226 7.19 -15.41 -3.09
N ILE A 227 8.50 -15.57 -3.37
CA ILE A 227 8.98 -16.25 -4.57
C ILE A 227 8.47 -17.70 -4.60
N ALA A 228 8.58 -18.42 -3.48
CA ALA A 228 8.13 -19.81 -3.39
C ALA A 228 6.61 -19.95 -3.61
N ILE A 229 5.81 -19.04 -3.04
CA ILE A 229 4.33 -19.04 -3.22
C ILE A 229 3.98 -18.76 -4.68
N ILE A 230 4.61 -17.78 -5.32
CA ILE A 230 4.34 -17.45 -6.73
C ILE A 230 4.78 -18.61 -7.64
N ALA A 231 5.93 -19.22 -7.37
CA ALA A 231 6.41 -20.38 -8.12
C ALA A 231 5.42 -21.55 -8.00
N LEU A 232 4.97 -21.85 -6.77
CA LEU A 232 3.98 -22.91 -6.53
C LEU A 232 2.67 -22.63 -7.26
N ALA A 233 2.16 -21.41 -7.17
CA ALA A 233 0.93 -21.01 -7.85
C ALA A 233 1.03 -21.16 -9.38
N LYS A 234 2.20 -20.84 -9.94
CA LYS A 234 2.45 -21.04 -11.38
C LYS A 234 2.49 -22.52 -11.77
N VAL A 235 3.17 -23.35 -10.99
CA VAL A 235 3.21 -24.81 -11.24
C VAL A 235 1.82 -25.45 -11.14
N MET A 236 0.99 -24.99 -10.20
CA MET A 236 -0.38 -25.49 -10.05
C MET A 236 -1.33 -25.01 -11.15
N GLY A 237 -0.98 -23.94 -11.86
CA GLY A 237 -1.78 -23.39 -12.96
C GLY A 237 -1.45 -23.97 -14.34
N TYR A 238 -0.50 -24.89 -14.40
CA TYR A 238 -0.20 -25.73 -15.57
C TYR A 238 -0.84 -27.10 -15.42
#